data_5fd014730a98f4252f992d4e3939e864
#
_entry.id   5fd014730a98f4252f992d4e3939e864
#
_cell.length_a   1.000
_cell.length_b   1.000
_cell.length_c   1.000
_cell.angle_alpha   90.00
_cell.angle_beta   90.00
_cell.angle_gamma   90.00
#
_symmetry.space_group_name_H-M   'P 1'
#
loop_
_entity.id
_entity.type
_entity.pdbx_description
1 polymer ?
#
loop_
_entity_poly.entity_id
_entity_poly.type
_entity_poly.pdbx_seq_one_letter_code
_entity_poly.pdbx_strand_id
1 'polypeptide(L)'
;MKYLAQRLHGLFGQDRLATSLRRNGWHWNLENPGRLCNHLLRALGELLISETINFETCCYEGEEFMSELRGACIIGQSGGPTAVINASALGVIRTALDTDCITRVLGAANGIQGVLEDRLYDMGQEDAGELELLRYTPSSALGSCRYKLADPSQDDPDYRRILEIFRKYDVRYFFYNGGNDSMDTCNKISKYMQSVGYACRVIGVPKTIDNDLNGTDHCPGFGSAARYIATTCMEVQRDTHVYDNGTITVLEIMGRHAGWLAGSAALAAWAGYGPDLIYLPEVDFDMERFLADVHQVYQAKNKCLIAVSE
;
A
#
# COMPACT_ATOMS: atom_id res chain seq x y z
N MET A 1 -11.92 8.48 -22.10
CA MET A 1 -12.15 7.31 -22.96
C MET A 1 -11.16 7.22 -24.12
N LYS A 2 -11.06 8.18 -25.06
CA LYS A 2 -10.05 8.13 -26.15
C LYS A 2 -8.60 8.04 -25.67
N TYR A 3 -8.26 8.73 -24.61
CA TYR A 3 -6.89 8.76 -24.03
C TYR A 3 -6.51 7.44 -23.32
N LEU A 4 -7.46 6.82 -22.62
CA LEU A 4 -7.27 5.50 -21.99
C LEU A 4 -7.11 4.41 -23.05
N ALA A 5 -7.92 4.45 -24.10
CA ALA A 5 -7.82 3.53 -25.23
C ALA A 5 -6.49 3.67 -25.98
N GLN A 6 -5.97 4.90 -26.14
CA GLN A 6 -4.66 5.15 -26.77
C GLN A 6 -3.46 4.64 -25.91
N ARG A 7 -3.54 4.75 -24.58
CA ARG A 7 -2.48 4.22 -23.70
C ARG A 7 -2.52 2.70 -23.59
N LEU A 8 -3.71 2.10 -23.51
CA LEU A 8 -3.85 0.63 -23.55
C LEU A 8 -3.35 0.06 -24.88
N HIS A 9 -3.58 0.79 -25.97
CA HIS A 9 -3.08 0.45 -27.30
C HIS A 9 -1.54 0.48 -27.40
N GLY A 10 -0.88 1.39 -26.66
CA GLY A 10 0.58 1.50 -26.61
C GLY A 10 1.25 0.44 -25.73
N LEU A 11 0.55 -0.05 -24.68
CA LEU A 11 1.09 -1.01 -23.72
C LEU A 11 0.99 -2.47 -24.20
N PHE A 12 -0.07 -2.83 -24.93
CA PHE A 12 -0.36 -4.23 -25.24
C PHE A 12 -0.29 -4.60 -26.75
N GLY A 13 -0.07 -3.65 -27.65
CA GLY A 13 -0.09 -3.88 -29.10
C GLY A 13 -1.50 -4.24 -29.63
N GLN A 14 -1.81 -3.76 -30.84
CA GLN A 14 -3.17 -3.95 -31.44
C GLN A 14 -3.62 -5.41 -31.50
N ASP A 15 -2.70 -6.33 -31.75
CA ASP A 15 -3.05 -7.71 -32.06
C ASP A 15 -3.39 -8.57 -30.81
N ARG A 16 -2.80 -8.30 -29.65
CA ARG A 16 -3.06 -9.10 -28.44
C ARG A 16 -4.41 -8.80 -27.80
N LEU A 17 -4.76 -7.53 -27.71
CA LEU A 17 -6.07 -7.11 -27.16
C LEU A 17 -7.23 -7.55 -28.06
N ALA A 18 -7.08 -7.39 -29.37
CA ALA A 18 -8.08 -7.80 -30.35
C ALA A 18 -8.24 -9.33 -30.42
N THR A 19 -7.15 -10.09 -30.23
CA THR A 19 -7.18 -11.56 -30.24
C THR A 19 -7.82 -12.11 -28.96
N SER A 20 -7.58 -11.52 -27.80
CA SER A 20 -8.22 -11.93 -26.54
C SER A 20 -9.72 -11.65 -26.55
N LEU A 21 -10.14 -10.49 -27.05
CA LEU A 21 -11.55 -10.13 -27.16
C LEU A 21 -12.31 -11.03 -28.17
N ARG A 22 -11.67 -11.41 -29.28
CA ARG A 22 -12.26 -12.34 -30.27
C ARG A 22 -12.38 -13.79 -29.78
N ARG A 23 -11.43 -14.27 -28.99
CA ARG A 23 -11.46 -15.62 -28.39
C ARG A 23 -12.64 -15.83 -27.45
N ASN A 24 -13.12 -14.77 -26.81
CA ASN A 24 -14.21 -14.80 -25.85
C ASN A 24 -15.57 -14.43 -26.46
N GLY A 25 -15.71 -14.37 -27.81
CA GLY A 25 -16.99 -14.19 -28.51
C GLY A 25 -17.59 -12.80 -28.39
N TRP A 26 -16.78 -11.75 -28.14
CA TRP A 26 -17.25 -10.39 -27.90
C TRP A 26 -17.30 -9.56 -29.19
N HIS A 27 -18.49 -9.03 -29.52
CA HIS A 27 -18.69 -8.00 -30.52
C HIS A 27 -18.83 -6.63 -29.86
N TRP A 28 -18.18 -5.62 -30.46
CA TRP A 28 -18.25 -4.24 -30.00
C TRP A 28 -19.63 -3.66 -30.26
N ASN A 29 -20.39 -3.36 -29.22
CA ASN A 29 -21.61 -2.55 -29.33
C ASN A 29 -21.44 -1.30 -28.45
N LEU A 30 -21.37 -0.12 -29.08
CA LEU A 30 -21.09 1.17 -28.44
C LEU A 30 -22.31 1.79 -27.75
N GLU A 31 -23.48 1.14 -27.76
CA GLU A 31 -24.73 1.73 -27.27
C GLU A 31 -24.92 1.65 -25.73
N ASN A 32 -24.05 0.94 -24.99
CA ASN A 32 -24.19 0.85 -23.52
C ASN A 32 -22.85 0.88 -22.78
N PRO A 33 -22.35 2.10 -22.43
CA PRO A 33 -21.02 2.26 -21.81
C PRO A 33 -20.85 1.62 -20.41
N GLY A 34 -21.92 1.45 -19.66
CA GLY A 34 -21.85 0.87 -18.29
C GLY A 34 -21.57 -0.64 -18.28
N ARG A 35 -22.08 -1.38 -19.28
CA ARG A 35 -21.77 -2.80 -19.44
C ARG A 35 -20.33 -3.03 -19.94
N LEU A 36 -19.84 -2.11 -20.77
CA LEU A 36 -18.49 -2.18 -21.32
C LEU A 36 -17.42 -2.10 -20.23
N CYS A 37 -17.64 -1.28 -19.20
CA CYS A 37 -16.69 -1.09 -18.11
C CYS A 37 -16.53 -2.36 -17.24
N ASN A 38 -17.64 -3.02 -16.89
CA ASN A 38 -17.61 -4.25 -16.10
C ASN A 38 -16.98 -5.43 -16.86
N HIS A 39 -17.15 -5.47 -18.17
CA HIS A 39 -16.56 -6.51 -19.01
C HIS A 39 -15.09 -6.27 -19.31
N LEU A 40 -14.65 -5.00 -19.47
CA LEU A 40 -13.24 -4.65 -19.57
C LEU A 40 -12.48 -4.95 -18.28
N LEU A 41 -13.07 -4.67 -17.11
CA LEU A 41 -12.47 -5.00 -15.81
C LEU A 41 -12.35 -6.51 -15.60
N ARG A 42 -13.32 -7.29 -16.09
CA ARG A 42 -13.27 -8.75 -16.02
C ARG A 42 -12.25 -9.34 -16.99
N ALA A 43 -12.19 -8.84 -18.22
CA ALA A 43 -11.20 -9.25 -19.23
C ALA A 43 -9.77 -8.86 -18.82
N LEU A 44 -9.56 -7.70 -18.17
CA LEU A 44 -8.27 -7.29 -17.59
C LEU A 44 -7.91 -8.17 -16.40
N GLY A 45 -8.88 -8.54 -15.56
CA GLY A 45 -8.69 -9.49 -14.45
C GLY A 45 -8.28 -10.88 -14.94
N GLU A 46 -8.91 -11.38 -16.00
CA GLU A 46 -8.58 -12.67 -16.60
C GLU A 46 -7.22 -12.65 -17.35
N LEU A 47 -6.84 -11.51 -17.95
CA LEU A 47 -5.50 -11.33 -18.53
C LEU A 47 -4.39 -11.28 -17.47
N LEU A 48 -4.64 -10.62 -16.35
CA LEU A 48 -3.71 -10.56 -15.22
C LEU A 48 -3.56 -11.92 -14.51
N ILE A 49 -4.61 -12.75 -14.52
CA ILE A 49 -4.57 -14.11 -13.96
C ILE A 49 -3.91 -15.10 -14.94
N SER A 50 -4.01 -14.88 -16.26
CA SER A 50 -3.40 -15.76 -17.28
C SER A 50 -1.91 -15.47 -17.54
N GLU A 51 -1.44 -14.27 -17.23
CA GLU A 51 -0.01 -13.97 -17.11
C GLU A 51 0.47 -14.25 -15.68
N THR A 52 0.24 -15.46 -15.20
CA THR A 52 1.04 -16.00 -14.10
C THR A 52 2.47 -15.95 -14.59
N ILE A 53 3.22 -14.96 -14.13
CA ILE A 53 4.66 -14.87 -14.31
C ILE A 53 5.19 -16.21 -13.83
N ASN A 54 5.71 -16.98 -14.76
CA ASN A 54 6.42 -18.22 -14.47
C ASN A 54 7.67 -17.81 -13.69
N PHE A 55 7.60 -17.83 -12.37
CA PHE A 55 8.70 -17.51 -11.45
C PHE A 55 9.86 -18.52 -11.54
N GLU A 56 9.73 -19.54 -12.40
CA GLU A 56 10.75 -20.58 -12.57
C GLU A 56 11.92 -20.21 -13.51
N THR A 57 11.94 -19.03 -14.15
CA THR A 57 12.96 -18.73 -15.17
C THR A 57 13.75 -17.44 -14.91
N CYS A 58 13.98 -17.07 -13.66
CA CYS A 58 15.01 -16.09 -13.30
C CYS A 58 16.07 -16.71 -12.39
N CYS A 59 16.55 -17.91 -12.74
CA CYS A 59 17.80 -18.40 -12.19
C CYS A 59 18.93 -17.74 -12.96
N TYR A 60 19.55 -16.73 -12.38
CA TYR A 60 20.87 -16.26 -12.80
C TYR A 60 21.85 -17.42 -12.62
N GLU A 61 22.41 -17.91 -13.73
CA GLU A 61 23.55 -18.84 -13.71
C GLU A 61 24.74 -18.09 -13.09
N GLY A 62 25.13 -18.45 -11.86
CA GLY A 62 26.32 -17.92 -11.20
C GLY A 62 26.25 -17.69 -9.71
N GLU A 63 25.24 -18.18 -9.01
CA GLU A 63 25.22 -18.07 -7.54
C GLU A 63 25.70 -19.38 -6.89
N GLU A 64 26.77 -19.27 -6.07
CA GLU A 64 27.03 -20.20 -4.98
C GLU A 64 25.70 -20.47 -4.26
N PHE A 65 25.32 -21.74 -4.15
CA PHE A 65 24.15 -22.19 -3.38
C PHE A 65 24.23 -21.58 -1.98
N MET A 66 23.55 -20.47 -1.76
CA MET A 66 23.51 -19.85 -0.44
C MET A 66 22.79 -20.82 0.48
N SER A 67 23.52 -21.41 1.42
CA SER A 67 22.99 -22.34 2.40
C SER A 67 21.73 -21.73 3.01
N GLU A 68 20.64 -22.50 2.98
CA GLU A 68 19.37 -22.10 3.57
C GLU A 68 19.61 -21.84 5.07
N LEU A 69 19.30 -20.62 5.54
CA LEU A 69 19.45 -20.28 6.95
C LEU A 69 18.34 -20.98 7.72
N ARG A 70 18.67 -21.73 8.74
CA ARG A 70 17.69 -22.35 9.65
C ARG A 70 17.61 -21.55 10.95
N GLY A 71 16.41 -21.10 11.34
CA GLY A 71 16.22 -20.32 12.56
C GLY A 71 14.85 -19.66 12.66
N ALA A 72 14.65 -18.83 13.68
CA ALA A 72 13.39 -18.17 13.91
C ALA A 72 13.12 -17.00 12.94
N CYS A 73 11.83 -16.70 12.77
CA CYS A 73 11.32 -15.53 12.07
C CYS A 73 10.72 -14.54 13.07
N ILE A 74 10.97 -13.25 12.89
CA ILE A 74 10.24 -12.16 13.56
C ILE A 74 9.50 -11.36 12.50
N ILE A 75 8.20 -11.05 12.77
CA ILE A 75 7.41 -10.05 12.04
C ILE A 75 7.03 -8.92 12.97
N GLY A 76 7.30 -7.68 12.56
CA GLY A 76 6.86 -6.46 13.25
C GLY A 76 6.03 -5.56 12.34
N GLN A 77 5.11 -4.78 12.93
CA GLN A 77 4.29 -3.79 12.24
C GLN A 77 4.67 -2.39 12.70
N SER A 78 4.67 -1.40 11.80
CA SER A 78 5.17 -0.05 12.09
C SER A 78 4.47 1.04 11.27
N GLY A 79 4.50 2.26 11.80
CA GLY A 79 3.91 3.44 11.17
C GLY A 79 2.39 3.51 11.27
N GLY A 80 1.75 4.35 10.47
CA GLY A 80 0.29 4.46 10.41
C GLY A 80 -0.34 3.17 9.90
N PRO A 81 -1.34 2.60 10.60
CA PRO A 81 -2.01 1.40 10.13
C PRO A 81 -2.86 1.67 8.88
N THR A 82 -3.02 0.65 8.05
CA THR A 82 -3.88 0.67 6.86
C THR A 82 -4.89 -0.47 6.92
N ALA A 83 -5.86 -0.48 6.01
CA ALA A 83 -6.85 -1.55 5.93
C ALA A 83 -6.24 -2.93 5.63
N VAL A 84 -5.01 -2.98 5.10
CA VAL A 84 -4.39 -4.23 4.63
C VAL A 84 -3.11 -4.62 5.39
N ILE A 85 -2.67 -3.84 6.38
CA ILE A 85 -1.41 -4.11 7.09
C ILE A 85 -1.45 -5.48 7.78
N ASN A 86 -2.58 -5.88 8.34
CA ASN A 86 -2.74 -7.18 8.97
C ASN A 86 -2.78 -8.31 7.94
N ALA A 87 -3.38 -8.10 6.77
CA ALA A 87 -3.37 -9.11 5.70
C ALA A 87 -1.95 -9.40 5.20
N SER A 88 -1.09 -8.36 5.11
CA SER A 88 0.32 -8.53 4.78
C SER A 88 1.07 -9.30 5.87
N ALA A 89 0.81 -8.98 7.15
CA ALA A 89 1.40 -9.71 8.28
C ALA A 89 0.94 -11.18 8.30
N LEU A 90 -0.35 -11.45 8.04
CA LEU A 90 -0.88 -12.81 7.92
C LEU A 90 -0.15 -13.60 6.83
N GLY A 91 0.08 -13.00 5.67
CA GLY A 91 0.82 -13.64 4.58
C GLY A 91 2.23 -14.09 5.03
N VAL A 92 2.95 -13.21 5.73
CA VAL A 92 4.27 -13.55 6.30
C VAL A 92 4.16 -14.65 7.33
N ILE A 93 3.24 -14.54 8.32
CA ILE A 93 3.07 -15.50 9.42
C ILE A 93 2.78 -16.89 8.86
N ARG A 94 1.78 -17.01 7.97
CA ARG A 94 1.40 -18.32 7.41
C ARG A 94 2.50 -18.95 6.59
N THR A 95 3.09 -18.20 5.66
CA THR A 95 4.19 -18.72 4.86
C THR A 95 5.36 -19.13 5.74
N ALA A 96 5.68 -18.37 6.79
CA ALA A 96 6.75 -18.70 7.70
C ALA A 96 6.43 -19.96 8.54
N LEU A 97 5.19 -20.15 8.99
CA LEU A 97 4.76 -21.37 9.70
C LEU A 97 4.82 -22.62 8.82
N ASP A 98 4.61 -22.48 7.52
CA ASP A 98 4.62 -23.59 6.54
C ASP A 98 6.03 -23.84 5.96
N THR A 99 7.06 -23.09 6.40
CA THR A 99 8.43 -23.16 5.84
C THR A 99 9.36 -23.96 6.76
N ASP A 100 9.90 -25.07 6.28
CA ASP A 100 10.70 -26.02 7.07
C ASP A 100 11.96 -25.44 7.73
N CYS A 101 12.59 -24.47 7.09
CA CYS A 101 13.79 -23.82 7.64
C CYS A 101 13.47 -22.80 8.75
N ILE A 102 12.20 -22.40 8.89
CA ILE A 102 11.78 -21.49 9.95
C ILE A 102 11.32 -22.27 11.17
N THR A 103 12.10 -22.20 12.25
CA THR A 103 11.89 -23.01 13.45
C THR A 103 10.83 -22.47 14.39
N ARG A 104 10.55 -21.16 14.30
CA ARG A 104 9.59 -20.45 15.15
C ARG A 104 9.19 -19.13 14.52
N VAL A 105 7.92 -18.75 14.62
CA VAL A 105 7.41 -17.46 14.10
C VAL A 105 6.97 -16.59 15.26
N LEU A 106 7.60 -15.42 15.39
CA LEU A 106 7.40 -14.48 16.48
C LEU A 106 6.82 -13.16 15.98
N GLY A 107 5.74 -12.69 16.60
CA GLY A 107 5.16 -11.37 16.37
C GLY A 107 5.72 -10.33 17.36
N ALA A 108 6.34 -9.27 16.89
CA ALA A 108 6.87 -8.22 17.76
C ALA A 108 5.78 -7.23 18.17
N ALA A 109 5.51 -7.11 19.47
CA ALA A 109 4.56 -6.14 20.00
C ALA A 109 5.05 -4.71 19.76
N ASN A 110 4.24 -3.89 19.07
CA ASN A 110 4.61 -2.51 18.74
C ASN A 110 5.93 -2.39 17.94
N GLY A 111 6.12 -3.29 16.97
CA GLY A 111 7.23 -3.22 16.02
C GLY A 111 8.60 -3.34 16.66
N ILE A 112 9.55 -2.46 16.27
CA ILE A 112 10.93 -2.55 16.77
C ILE A 112 11.06 -2.30 18.27
N GLN A 113 10.15 -1.55 18.89
CA GLN A 113 10.13 -1.38 20.33
C GLN A 113 9.92 -2.71 21.05
N GLY A 114 9.03 -3.56 20.54
CA GLY A 114 8.82 -4.89 21.10
C GLY A 114 10.05 -5.79 20.97
N VAL A 115 10.85 -5.65 19.93
CA VAL A 115 12.13 -6.34 19.81
C VAL A 115 13.09 -5.85 20.88
N LEU A 116 13.24 -4.53 21.05
CA LEU A 116 14.12 -3.93 22.07
C LEU A 116 13.73 -4.31 23.50
N GLU A 117 12.44 -4.38 23.77
CA GLU A 117 11.88 -4.69 25.09
C GLU A 117 11.66 -6.20 25.32
N ASP A 118 12.00 -7.04 24.33
CA ASP A 118 11.81 -8.49 24.39
C ASP A 118 10.34 -8.92 24.57
N ARG A 119 9.42 -8.17 23.95
CA ARG A 119 7.98 -8.45 23.93
C ARG A 119 7.58 -9.09 22.61
N LEU A 120 7.67 -10.41 22.56
CA LEU A 120 7.42 -11.22 21.37
C LEU A 120 6.30 -12.24 21.63
N TYR A 121 5.35 -12.34 20.71
CA TYR A 121 4.27 -13.32 20.72
C TYR A 121 4.64 -14.52 19.85
N ASP A 122 4.37 -15.73 20.30
CA ASP A 122 4.59 -16.94 19.51
C ASP A 122 3.37 -17.20 18.61
N MET A 123 3.49 -16.89 17.33
CA MET A 123 2.40 -17.06 16.35
C MET A 123 2.06 -18.52 16.06
N GLY A 124 2.95 -19.45 16.37
CA GLY A 124 2.70 -20.88 16.26
C GLY A 124 1.74 -21.44 17.33
N GLN A 125 1.46 -20.65 18.38
CA GLN A 125 0.51 -21.01 19.44
C GLN A 125 -0.89 -20.44 19.20
N GLU A 126 -1.04 -19.57 18.20
CA GLU A 126 -2.33 -18.99 17.85
C GLU A 126 -3.18 -19.98 17.05
N ASP A 127 -4.50 -19.93 17.26
CA ASP A 127 -5.44 -20.72 16.46
C ASP A 127 -5.41 -20.27 14.98
N ALA A 128 -5.38 -21.24 14.07
CA ALA A 128 -5.30 -20.94 12.64
C ALA A 128 -6.52 -20.16 12.13
N GLY A 129 -7.71 -20.36 12.71
CA GLY A 129 -8.93 -19.63 12.39
C GLY A 129 -8.85 -18.17 12.86
N GLU A 130 -8.29 -17.95 14.07
CA GLU A 130 -8.07 -16.60 14.60
C GLU A 130 -7.03 -15.83 13.76
N LEU A 131 -5.96 -16.49 13.30
CA LEU A 131 -5.00 -15.90 12.39
C LEU A 131 -5.67 -15.47 11.08
N GLU A 132 -6.60 -16.24 10.52
CA GLU A 132 -7.33 -15.87 9.30
C GLU A 132 -8.14 -14.58 9.44
N LEU A 133 -8.63 -14.25 10.63
CA LEU A 133 -9.36 -13.01 10.87
C LEU A 133 -8.51 -11.76 10.59
N LEU A 134 -7.17 -11.86 10.66
CA LEU A 134 -6.26 -10.78 10.30
C LEU A 134 -6.46 -10.27 8.87
N ARG A 135 -6.96 -11.10 7.96
CA ARG A 135 -7.29 -10.72 6.59
C ARG A 135 -8.28 -9.56 6.53
N TYR A 136 -9.21 -9.52 7.47
CA TYR A 136 -10.33 -8.58 7.49
C TYR A 136 -10.29 -7.62 8.68
N THR A 137 -9.34 -7.80 9.59
CA THR A 137 -9.17 -6.95 10.78
C THR A 137 -8.45 -5.66 10.38
N PRO A 138 -9.07 -4.49 10.54
CA PRO A 138 -8.41 -3.21 10.29
C PRO A 138 -7.40 -2.88 11.39
N SER A 139 -6.56 -1.87 11.16
CA SER A 139 -5.51 -1.40 12.07
C SER A 139 -4.34 -2.40 12.15
N SER A 140 -3.52 -2.33 13.21
CA SER A 140 -2.30 -3.11 13.39
C SER A 140 -2.46 -4.08 14.57
N ALA A 141 -2.64 -5.35 14.28
CA ALA A 141 -2.94 -6.37 15.30
C ALA A 141 -1.79 -6.57 16.30
N LEU A 142 -0.54 -6.48 15.84
CA LEU A 142 0.64 -6.53 16.70
C LEU A 142 0.98 -5.18 17.36
N GLY A 143 0.13 -4.16 17.17
CA GLY A 143 0.45 -2.79 17.54
C GLY A 143 1.43 -2.16 16.55
N SER A 144 1.70 -0.88 16.72
CA SER A 144 2.60 -0.11 15.87
C SER A 144 3.47 0.81 16.71
N CYS A 145 4.58 1.28 16.13
CA CYS A 145 5.42 2.31 16.73
C CYS A 145 5.91 3.32 15.69
N ARG A 146 6.35 4.48 16.17
CA ARG A 146 7.08 5.49 15.41
C ARG A 146 8.45 5.67 16.04
N TYR A 147 9.28 4.64 15.95
CA TYR A 147 10.63 4.61 16.53
C TYR A 147 11.66 4.70 15.41
N LYS A 148 12.62 5.61 15.55
CA LYS A 148 13.69 5.80 14.57
C LYS A 148 15.00 5.33 15.17
N LEU A 149 15.61 4.31 14.57
CA LEU A 149 16.98 3.91 14.88
C LEU A 149 17.96 4.98 14.39
N ALA A 150 19.02 5.24 15.17
CA ALA A 150 20.14 6.07 14.76
C ALA A 150 20.85 5.51 13.51
N ASP A 151 21.83 6.21 12.97
CA ASP A 151 22.66 5.66 11.90
C ASP A 151 23.51 4.50 12.45
N PRO A 152 23.60 3.35 11.74
CA PRO A 152 24.34 2.18 12.23
C PRO A 152 25.86 2.40 12.35
N SER A 153 26.41 3.47 11.80
CA SER A 153 27.81 3.88 12.03
C SER A 153 28.05 4.48 13.41
N GLN A 154 26.99 4.88 14.12
CA GLN A 154 27.04 5.33 15.52
C GLN A 154 26.96 4.10 16.42
N ASP A 155 27.76 4.08 17.49
CA ASP A 155 27.73 3.00 18.49
C ASP A 155 26.46 3.11 19.37
N ASP A 156 25.29 2.87 18.75
CA ASP A 156 23.99 2.98 19.39
C ASP A 156 23.65 1.67 20.14
N PRO A 157 23.21 1.73 21.39
CA PRO A 157 22.87 0.57 22.20
C PRO A 157 21.71 -0.26 21.61
N ASP A 158 20.82 0.35 20.82
CA ASP A 158 19.68 -0.33 20.22
C ASP A 158 20.11 -1.46 19.28
N TYR A 159 21.16 -1.25 18.49
CA TYR A 159 21.65 -2.30 17.59
C TYR A 159 22.26 -3.49 18.35
N ARG A 160 22.98 -3.21 19.44
CA ARG A 160 23.50 -4.28 20.31
C ARG A 160 22.36 -5.06 20.94
N ARG A 161 21.31 -4.35 21.38
CA ARG A 161 20.12 -4.98 21.95
C ARG A 161 19.35 -5.81 20.92
N ILE A 162 19.15 -5.32 19.70
CA ILE A 162 18.53 -6.09 18.60
C ILE A 162 19.35 -7.35 18.33
N LEU A 163 20.68 -7.26 18.25
CA LEU A 163 21.54 -8.42 18.03
C LEU A 163 21.46 -9.44 19.20
N GLU A 164 21.39 -8.96 20.44
CA GLU A 164 21.19 -9.81 21.61
C GLU A 164 19.89 -10.61 21.51
N ILE A 165 18.77 -9.96 21.16
CA ILE A 165 17.47 -10.58 20.97
C ILE A 165 17.51 -11.57 19.81
N PHE A 166 18.13 -11.19 18.68
CA PHE A 166 18.27 -12.08 17.53
C PHE A 166 19.07 -13.33 17.87
N ARG A 167 20.14 -13.21 18.66
CA ARG A 167 20.91 -14.37 19.18
C ARG A 167 20.10 -15.21 20.15
N LYS A 168 19.36 -14.58 21.05
CA LYS A 168 18.54 -15.24 22.07
C LYS A 168 17.53 -16.21 21.46
N TYR A 169 16.88 -15.77 20.37
CA TYR A 169 15.84 -16.55 19.69
C TYR A 169 16.32 -17.25 18.41
N ASP A 170 17.60 -17.17 18.08
CA ASP A 170 18.18 -17.65 16.81
C ASP A 170 17.45 -17.10 15.59
N VAL A 171 17.20 -15.78 15.57
CA VAL A 171 16.46 -15.11 14.50
C VAL A 171 17.30 -15.08 13.23
N ARG A 172 16.79 -15.70 12.16
CA ARG A 172 17.43 -15.72 10.84
C ARG A 172 16.61 -14.97 9.80
N TYR A 173 15.36 -14.64 10.12
CA TYR A 173 14.43 -13.95 9.25
C TYR A 173 13.75 -12.84 10.04
N PHE A 174 13.89 -11.61 9.56
CA PHE A 174 13.25 -10.45 10.16
C PHE A 174 12.42 -9.73 9.10
N PHE A 175 11.10 -9.74 9.26
CA PHE A 175 10.16 -9.02 8.42
C PHE A 175 9.64 -7.79 9.13
N TYR A 176 9.64 -6.64 8.44
CA TYR A 176 9.13 -5.41 9.03
C TYR A 176 8.13 -4.75 8.12
N ASN A 177 6.86 -4.78 8.53
CA ASN A 177 5.73 -4.29 7.75
C ASN A 177 5.44 -2.84 8.11
N GLY A 178 5.68 -1.92 7.16
CA GLY A 178 5.47 -0.50 7.41
C GLY A 178 5.75 0.41 6.23
N GLY A 179 5.78 1.72 6.48
CA GLY A 179 6.02 2.76 5.48
C GLY A 179 7.51 3.03 5.23
N ASN A 180 7.82 4.19 4.65
CA ASN A 180 9.18 4.58 4.27
C ASN A 180 10.18 4.52 5.42
N ASP A 181 9.83 5.05 6.60
CA ASP A 181 10.69 4.97 7.80
C ASP A 181 10.96 3.52 8.23
N SER A 182 10.01 2.61 8.02
CA SER A 182 10.17 1.19 8.34
C SER A 182 11.10 0.48 7.36
N MET A 183 11.07 0.87 6.09
CA MET A 183 12.01 0.38 5.07
C MET A 183 13.43 0.86 5.37
N ASP A 184 13.60 2.11 5.82
CA ASP A 184 14.88 2.62 6.31
C ASP A 184 15.39 1.84 7.53
N THR A 185 14.50 1.52 8.48
CA THR A 185 14.82 0.66 9.63
C THR A 185 15.33 -0.71 9.17
N CYS A 186 14.69 -1.36 8.20
CA CYS A 186 15.17 -2.61 7.62
C CYS A 186 16.56 -2.49 7.01
N ASN A 187 16.81 -1.44 6.23
CA ASN A 187 18.10 -1.18 5.62
C ASN A 187 19.21 -0.99 6.69
N LYS A 188 18.92 -0.24 7.74
CA LYS A 188 19.84 0.00 8.85
C LYS A 188 20.16 -1.30 9.61
N ILE A 189 19.14 -2.09 9.97
CA ILE A 189 19.33 -3.38 10.65
C ILE A 189 20.12 -4.34 9.74
N SER A 190 19.80 -4.41 8.46
CA SER A 190 20.52 -5.27 7.49
C SER A 190 22.02 -4.92 7.45
N LYS A 191 22.35 -3.63 7.32
CA LYS A 191 23.74 -3.14 7.31
C LYS A 191 24.48 -3.49 8.60
N TYR A 192 23.82 -3.28 9.75
CA TYR A 192 24.43 -3.62 11.03
C TYR A 192 24.68 -5.13 11.16
N MET A 193 23.70 -5.98 10.84
CA MET A 193 23.88 -7.44 10.91
C MET A 193 25.01 -7.92 10.00
N GLN A 194 25.16 -7.34 8.82
CA GLN A 194 26.29 -7.63 7.92
C GLN A 194 27.61 -7.21 8.54
N SER A 195 27.70 -6.01 9.14
CA SER A 195 28.94 -5.49 9.75
C SER A 195 29.45 -6.34 10.93
N VAL A 196 28.52 -6.96 11.67
CA VAL A 196 28.85 -7.84 12.81
C VAL A 196 28.91 -9.34 12.44
N GLY A 197 28.79 -9.67 11.15
CA GLY A 197 28.85 -11.05 10.65
C GLY A 197 27.71 -11.95 11.13
N TYR A 198 26.54 -11.37 11.48
CA TYR A 198 25.36 -12.15 11.87
C TYR A 198 24.48 -12.45 10.68
N ALA A 199 24.42 -13.72 10.26
CA ALA A 199 23.62 -14.14 9.13
C ALA A 199 22.11 -14.05 9.46
N CYS A 200 21.42 -13.06 8.87
CA CYS A 200 19.99 -12.83 8.99
C CYS A 200 19.45 -12.22 7.70
N ARG A 201 18.29 -12.67 7.25
CA ARG A 201 17.53 -12.06 6.13
C ARG A 201 16.62 -10.99 6.71
N VAL A 202 16.87 -9.74 6.37
CA VAL A 202 16.03 -8.59 6.76
C VAL A 202 15.22 -8.15 5.55
N ILE A 203 13.90 -8.26 5.64
CA ILE A 203 12.98 -8.06 4.52
C ILE A 203 11.92 -7.03 4.91
N GLY A 204 11.87 -5.92 4.17
CA GLY A 204 10.80 -4.94 4.29
C GLY A 204 9.53 -5.42 3.59
N VAL A 205 8.39 -5.26 4.26
CA VAL A 205 7.04 -5.50 3.72
C VAL A 205 6.34 -4.15 3.62
N PRO A 206 6.42 -3.47 2.45
CA PRO A 206 6.00 -2.10 2.35
C PRO A 206 4.48 -1.97 2.36
N LYS A 207 4.00 -0.87 2.98
CA LYS A 207 2.62 -0.40 2.90
C LYS A 207 2.59 1.12 2.97
N THR A 208 1.73 1.76 2.21
CA THR A 208 1.40 3.19 2.31
C THR A 208 0.10 3.46 1.58
N ILE A 209 -0.69 4.41 2.08
CA ILE A 209 -1.86 4.92 1.36
C ILE A 209 -1.50 6.04 0.39
N ASP A 210 -0.30 6.63 0.53
CA ASP A 210 0.15 7.76 -0.30
C ASP A 210 0.45 7.34 -1.73
N ASN A 211 0.62 6.04 -1.98
CA ASN A 211 0.93 5.45 -3.28
C ASN A 211 2.24 5.98 -3.89
N ASP A 212 3.23 6.21 -3.04
CA ASP A 212 4.49 6.88 -3.37
C ASP A 212 5.72 5.95 -3.43
N LEU A 213 5.50 4.62 -3.44
CA LEU A 213 6.59 3.66 -3.56
C LEU A 213 7.08 3.57 -5.01
N ASN A 214 8.38 3.75 -5.19
CA ASN A 214 8.99 3.66 -6.52
C ASN A 214 8.81 2.27 -7.14
N GLY A 215 8.43 2.21 -8.41
CA GLY A 215 8.21 0.97 -9.15
C GLY A 215 6.95 0.19 -8.75
N THR A 216 6.03 0.80 -8.01
CA THR A 216 4.78 0.18 -7.56
C THR A 216 3.58 0.99 -8.07
N ASP A 217 2.69 0.36 -8.84
CA ASP A 217 1.50 1.04 -9.38
C ASP A 217 0.44 1.30 -8.30
N HIS A 218 0.21 0.31 -7.43
CA HIS A 218 -0.77 0.36 -6.35
C HIS A 218 -0.16 -0.14 -5.05
N CYS A 219 0.15 0.78 -4.16
CA CYS A 219 0.68 0.44 -2.84
C CYS A 219 -0.38 -0.23 -1.96
N PRO A 220 0.02 -1.23 -1.13
CA PRO A 220 -0.88 -1.87 -0.19
C PRO A 220 -1.52 -0.85 0.78
N GLY A 221 -2.84 -0.71 0.72
CA GLY A 221 -3.64 0.28 1.47
C GLY A 221 -4.18 1.43 0.63
N PHE A 222 -3.55 1.79 -0.49
CA PHE A 222 -3.99 2.90 -1.35
C PHE A 222 -5.40 2.68 -1.91
N GLY A 223 -5.70 1.51 -2.48
CA GLY A 223 -7.01 1.25 -3.10
C GLY A 223 -8.18 1.38 -2.11
N SER A 224 -8.02 0.92 -0.86
CA SER A 224 -9.00 1.09 0.21
C SER A 224 -9.17 2.55 0.60
N ALA A 225 -8.06 3.30 0.73
CA ALA A 225 -8.07 4.72 1.04
C ALA A 225 -8.71 5.55 -0.09
N ALA A 226 -8.36 5.27 -1.35
CA ALA A 226 -8.97 5.93 -2.52
C ALA A 226 -10.48 5.72 -2.58
N ARG A 227 -10.96 4.49 -2.30
CA ARG A 227 -12.38 4.19 -2.20
C ARG A 227 -13.05 4.99 -1.08
N TYR A 228 -12.41 5.08 0.09
CA TYR A 228 -12.91 5.86 1.22
C TYR A 228 -13.04 7.34 0.85
N ILE A 229 -12.00 7.93 0.25
CA ILE A 229 -11.99 9.32 -0.19
C ILE A 229 -13.13 9.59 -1.20
N ALA A 230 -13.27 8.74 -2.22
CA ALA A 230 -14.32 8.91 -3.21
C ALA A 230 -15.72 8.81 -2.59
N THR A 231 -15.94 7.86 -1.68
CA THR A 231 -17.23 7.69 -0.97
C THR A 231 -17.53 8.90 -0.09
N THR A 232 -16.58 9.32 0.74
CA THR A 232 -16.72 10.49 1.61
C THR A 232 -16.97 11.77 0.81
N CYS A 233 -16.28 11.93 -0.33
CA CYS A 233 -16.51 13.05 -1.23
C CYS A 233 -17.96 13.10 -1.75
N MET A 234 -18.52 11.95 -2.13
CA MET A 234 -19.94 11.86 -2.55
C MET A 234 -20.91 12.22 -1.42
N GLU A 235 -20.64 11.75 -0.20
CA GLU A 235 -21.48 12.04 0.98
C GLU A 235 -21.44 13.52 1.33
N VAL A 236 -20.25 14.11 1.41
CA VAL A 236 -20.05 15.54 1.73
C VAL A 236 -20.63 16.43 0.63
N GLN A 237 -20.50 16.04 -0.65
CA GLN A 237 -21.11 16.78 -1.75
C GLN A 237 -22.62 16.85 -1.61
N ARG A 238 -23.29 15.74 -1.26
CA ARG A 238 -24.73 15.71 -1.03
C ARG A 238 -25.14 16.58 0.15
N ASP A 239 -24.41 16.50 1.27
CA ASP A 239 -24.66 17.32 2.46
C ASP A 239 -24.49 18.82 2.15
N THR A 240 -23.45 19.18 1.40
CA THR A 240 -23.21 20.56 0.94
C THR A 240 -24.38 21.14 0.14
N HIS A 241 -25.17 20.28 -0.53
CA HIS A 241 -26.26 20.69 -1.41
C HIS A 241 -27.67 20.63 -0.76
N VAL A 242 -27.77 20.27 0.52
CA VAL A 242 -29.06 20.12 1.22
C VAL A 242 -29.76 21.46 1.40
N TYR A 243 -29.01 22.52 1.72
CA TYR A 243 -29.59 23.84 2.03
C TYR A 243 -29.45 24.80 0.83
N ASP A 244 -30.34 25.76 0.70
CA ASP A 244 -30.27 26.84 -0.29
C ASP A 244 -29.14 27.84 -0.01
N ASN A 245 -28.67 27.90 1.21
CA ASN A 245 -27.55 28.76 1.58
C ASN A 245 -26.27 28.42 0.85
N GLY A 246 -25.51 29.44 0.47
CA GLY A 246 -24.19 29.28 -0.11
C GLY A 246 -23.23 28.55 0.82
N THR A 247 -22.46 27.60 0.30
CA THR A 247 -21.53 26.79 1.10
C THR A 247 -20.23 26.55 0.31
N ILE A 248 -19.11 26.75 0.99
CA ILE A 248 -17.78 26.33 0.50
C ILE A 248 -17.24 25.28 1.46
N THR A 249 -16.97 24.10 0.96
CA THR A 249 -16.46 22.97 1.74
C THR A 249 -15.09 22.56 1.21
N VAL A 250 -14.11 22.46 2.10
CA VAL A 250 -12.75 22.03 1.78
C VAL A 250 -12.47 20.68 2.44
N LEU A 251 -12.09 19.69 1.66
CA LEU A 251 -11.62 18.41 2.10
C LEU A 251 -10.08 18.37 2.02
N GLU A 252 -9.43 18.46 3.17
CA GLU A 252 -7.99 18.22 3.27
C GLU A 252 -7.73 16.72 3.27
N ILE A 253 -6.89 16.26 2.36
CA ILE A 253 -6.63 14.84 2.10
C ILE A 253 -5.15 14.58 2.26
N MET A 254 -4.79 13.50 2.94
CA MET A 254 -3.40 13.07 3.13
C MET A 254 -2.66 12.90 1.80
N GLY A 255 -1.35 13.12 1.83
CA GLY A 255 -0.45 12.96 0.69
C GLY A 255 0.32 14.26 0.37
N ARG A 256 1.24 14.67 1.29
CA ARG A 256 2.00 15.92 1.15
C ARG A 256 2.98 15.94 -0.02
N HIS A 257 3.43 14.78 -0.48
CA HIS A 257 4.43 14.62 -1.54
C HIS A 257 3.90 13.86 -2.76
N ALA A 258 2.69 13.31 -2.67
CA ALA A 258 2.07 12.55 -3.74
C ALA A 258 0.55 12.74 -3.70
N GLY A 259 -0.02 13.28 -4.75
CA GLY A 259 -1.42 13.67 -4.86
C GLY A 259 -2.38 12.54 -5.22
N TRP A 260 -1.98 11.28 -5.14
CA TRP A 260 -2.82 10.15 -5.54
C TRP A 260 -4.13 10.06 -4.76
N LEU A 261 -4.09 10.31 -3.44
CA LEU A 261 -5.30 10.29 -2.61
C LEU A 261 -6.21 11.48 -2.93
N ALA A 262 -5.68 12.70 -2.99
CA ALA A 262 -6.47 13.87 -3.38
C ALA A 262 -7.04 13.71 -4.79
N GLY A 263 -6.24 13.20 -5.73
CA GLY A 263 -6.68 12.87 -7.08
C GLY A 263 -7.78 11.82 -7.14
N SER A 264 -7.83 10.88 -6.17
CA SER A 264 -8.88 9.85 -6.10
C SER A 264 -10.28 10.43 -5.83
N ALA A 265 -10.39 11.66 -5.30
CA ALA A 265 -11.67 12.35 -5.16
C ALA A 265 -12.36 12.57 -6.51
N ALA A 266 -11.61 12.62 -7.62
CA ALA A 266 -12.16 12.69 -8.97
C ALA A 266 -13.05 11.47 -9.33
N LEU A 267 -12.86 10.32 -8.69
CA LEU A 267 -13.69 9.13 -8.90
C LEU A 267 -15.16 9.39 -8.52
N ALA A 268 -15.43 10.26 -7.57
CA ALA A 268 -16.78 10.65 -7.19
C ALA A 268 -17.53 11.39 -8.34
N ALA A 269 -16.81 12.03 -9.26
CA ALA A 269 -17.40 12.70 -10.42
C ALA A 269 -18.07 11.71 -11.38
N TRP A 270 -17.64 10.45 -11.43
CA TRP A 270 -18.30 9.41 -12.24
C TRP A 270 -19.72 9.11 -11.77
N ALA A 271 -19.97 9.27 -10.45
CA ALA A 271 -21.30 9.15 -9.88
C ALA A 271 -22.09 10.47 -9.91
N GLY A 272 -21.52 11.54 -10.45
CA GLY A 272 -22.14 12.88 -10.51
C GLY A 272 -21.97 13.71 -9.22
N TYR A 273 -21.10 13.29 -8.29
CA TYR A 273 -20.95 13.91 -6.96
C TYR A 273 -19.49 14.26 -6.63
N GLY A 274 -18.68 14.53 -7.63
CA GLY A 274 -17.27 14.88 -7.45
C GLY A 274 -17.06 16.31 -6.93
N PRO A 275 -15.83 16.61 -6.46
CA PRO A 275 -15.45 17.96 -6.12
C PRO A 275 -15.45 18.86 -7.35
N ASP A 276 -15.67 20.15 -7.14
CA ASP A 276 -15.58 21.17 -8.19
C ASP A 276 -14.13 21.49 -8.53
N LEU A 277 -13.25 21.45 -7.51
CA LEU A 277 -11.83 21.78 -7.62
C LEU A 277 -10.99 20.71 -6.92
N ILE A 278 -9.85 20.35 -7.51
CA ILE A 278 -8.86 19.44 -6.92
C ILE A 278 -7.48 20.08 -7.03
N TYR A 279 -6.79 20.23 -5.89
CA TYR A 279 -5.44 20.75 -5.81
C TYR A 279 -4.47 19.66 -5.35
N LEU A 280 -3.42 19.43 -6.14
CA LEU A 280 -2.44 18.36 -5.96
C LEU A 280 -1.09 18.96 -5.58
N PRO A 281 -0.25 18.29 -4.77
CA PRO A 281 1.06 18.78 -4.35
C PRO A 281 2.08 18.85 -5.50
N GLU A 282 1.81 18.16 -6.62
CA GLU A 282 2.65 18.19 -7.81
C GLU A 282 2.52 19.49 -8.62
N VAL A 283 1.59 20.36 -8.27
CA VAL A 283 1.35 21.65 -8.93
C VAL A 283 1.57 22.77 -7.93
N ASP A 284 2.37 23.76 -8.32
CA ASP A 284 2.62 24.93 -7.48
C ASP A 284 1.31 25.60 -7.08
N PHE A 285 1.11 25.76 -5.77
CA PHE A 285 -0.09 26.37 -5.22
C PHE A 285 0.04 27.91 -5.22
N ASP A 286 -0.95 28.56 -5.82
CA ASP A 286 -1.10 30.00 -5.82
C ASP A 286 -2.40 30.41 -5.15
N MET A 287 -2.31 31.22 -4.08
CA MET A 287 -3.47 31.63 -3.28
C MET A 287 -4.43 32.54 -4.04
N GLU A 288 -3.91 33.44 -4.88
CA GLU A 288 -4.77 34.35 -5.63
C GLU A 288 -5.58 33.59 -6.69
N ARG A 289 -4.91 32.64 -7.37
CA ARG A 289 -5.58 31.73 -8.31
C ARG A 289 -6.60 30.84 -7.62
N PHE A 290 -6.24 30.27 -6.46
CA PHE A 290 -7.18 29.48 -5.66
C PHE A 290 -8.45 30.26 -5.33
N LEU A 291 -8.31 31.49 -4.82
CA LEU A 291 -9.45 32.33 -4.47
C LEU A 291 -10.29 32.71 -5.72
N ALA A 292 -9.65 32.96 -6.84
CA ALA A 292 -10.34 33.24 -8.11
C ALA A 292 -11.14 32.04 -8.61
N ASP A 293 -10.55 30.83 -8.59
CA ASP A 293 -11.22 29.57 -8.99
C ASP A 293 -12.43 29.30 -8.10
N VAL A 294 -12.26 29.42 -6.77
CA VAL A 294 -13.36 29.24 -5.78
C VAL A 294 -14.47 30.26 -6.02
N HIS A 295 -14.12 31.52 -6.22
CA HIS A 295 -15.08 32.59 -6.49
C HIS A 295 -15.88 32.30 -7.77
N GLN A 296 -15.22 31.90 -8.84
CA GLN A 296 -15.85 31.54 -10.10
C GLN A 296 -16.88 30.41 -9.94
N VAL A 297 -16.51 29.31 -9.28
CA VAL A 297 -17.41 28.17 -9.04
C VAL A 297 -18.58 28.58 -8.14
N TYR A 298 -18.28 29.31 -7.07
CA TYR A 298 -19.30 29.76 -6.11
C TYR A 298 -20.32 30.69 -6.74
N GLN A 299 -19.89 31.64 -7.59
CA GLN A 299 -20.80 32.53 -8.33
C GLN A 299 -21.73 31.77 -9.28
N ALA A 300 -21.24 30.70 -9.87
CA ALA A 300 -22.01 29.89 -10.82
C ALA A 300 -23.02 28.94 -10.14
N LYS A 301 -22.66 28.39 -8.97
CA LYS A 301 -23.39 27.28 -8.35
C LYS A 301 -23.92 27.58 -6.95
N ASN A 302 -23.54 28.70 -6.34
CA ASN A 302 -23.73 29.01 -4.91
C ASN A 302 -23.19 27.93 -3.96
N LYS A 303 -22.37 27.03 -4.46
CA LYS A 303 -21.72 25.91 -3.79
C LYS A 303 -20.33 25.71 -4.35
N CYS A 304 -19.40 25.26 -3.52
CA CYS A 304 -18.08 24.83 -3.98
C CYS A 304 -17.54 23.73 -3.07
N LEU A 305 -17.28 22.55 -3.63
CA LEU A 305 -16.61 21.46 -2.94
C LEU A 305 -15.19 21.35 -3.50
N ILE A 306 -14.21 21.40 -2.60
CA ILE A 306 -12.78 21.44 -2.93
C ILE A 306 -12.10 20.25 -2.27
N ALA A 307 -11.29 19.51 -3.03
CA ALA A 307 -10.35 18.53 -2.50
C ALA A 307 -8.93 19.11 -2.60
N VAL A 308 -8.19 19.09 -1.50
CA VAL A 308 -6.83 19.63 -1.44
C VAL A 308 -5.91 18.67 -0.71
N SER A 309 -4.70 18.47 -1.22
CA SER A 309 -3.66 17.70 -0.55
C SER A 309 -3.08 18.46 0.64
N GLU A 310 -2.65 17.77 1.71
CA GLU A 310 -1.99 18.37 2.89
C GLU A 310 -0.65 19.03 2.56
#